data_f7855f476fa8dc226741b10db95166ff
#
_entry.id   f7855f476fa8dc226741b10db95166ff
#
_cell.length_a   1.000
_cell.length_b   1.000
_cell.length_c   1.000
_cell.angle_alpha   90.00
_cell.angle_beta   90.00
_cell.angle_gamma   90.00
#
_symmetry.space_group_name_H-M   'P 1'
#
loop_
_entity.id
_entity.type
_entity.pdbx_description
1 polymer ?
#
loop_
_entity_poly.entity_id
_entity_poly.type
_entity_poly.pdbx_seq_one_letter_code
_entity_poly.pdbx_strand_id
1 'polypeptide(L)'
;MTATLTVSGPPIDARTGWHGIMADPASLHAEVCLHVGGSRFVLQLCPDMVFSTKPRQTGHITPARTLLRLGKDTGVDIQLLADAELPASVDARLTLPDGWQFQATPTASGTAVSGRVNFAAGTGPGHYRIYAKLDDEPVYTTQELAYAHIRRQTRFAQAAADIALVDTAGLDGLTIGWIDGGVDQAHHWASQLGAKLVQLD
;
A
#
# COMPACT_ATOMS: atom_id res chain seq x y z
N MET A 1 -17.00 30.62 -33.06
CA MET A 1 -17.57 29.50 -32.29
C MET A 1 -16.56 29.13 -31.22
N THR A 2 -16.93 29.27 -29.96
CA THR A 2 -16.02 28.93 -28.84
C THR A 2 -16.68 27.83 -28.04
N ALA A 3 -15.97 26.75 -27.79
CA ALA A 3 -16.43 25.67 -26.96
C ALA A 3 -15.55 25.63 -25.69
N THR A 4 -16.17 25.58 -24.52
CA THR A 4 -15.48 25.42 -23.25
C THR A 4 -15.92 24.09 -22.64
N LEU A 5 -14.96 23.20 -22.37
CA LEU A 5 -15.21 21.96 -21.68
C LEU A 5 -14.82 22.13 -20.21
N THR A 6 -15.78 22.00 -19.31
CA THR A 6 -15.51 21.97 -17.87
C THR A 6 -15.76 20.56 -17.37
N VAL A 7 -14.71 19.95 -16.81
CA VAL A 7 -14.79 18.63 -16.18
C VAL A 7 -14.76 18.84 -14.67
N SER A 8 -15.83 18.42 -13.99
CA SER A 8 -15.90 18.44 -12.54
C SER A 8 -16.09 17.02 -12.02
N GLY A 9 -15.29 16.64 -11.06
CA GLY A 9 -15.44 15.38 -10.33
C GLY A 9 -15.35 15.65 -8.82
N PRO A 10 -15.84 14.76 -7.97
CA PRO A 10 -15.66 14.92 -6.54
C PRO A 10 -14.16 14.89 -6.23
N PRO A 11 -13.67 15.75 -5.31
CA PRO A 11 -12.30 15.67 -4.84
C PRO A 11 -12.09 14.26 -4.27
N ILE A 12 -10.95 13.67 -4.57
CA ILE A 12 -10.51 12.42 -3.92
C ILE A 12 -10.19 12.82 -2.47
N ASP A 13 -11.21 12.78 -1.63
CA ASP A 13 -11.04 12.97 -0.20
C ASP A 13 -10.39 11.69 0.34
N ALA A 14 -9.11 11.79 0.65
CA ALA A 14 -8.35 10.71 1.27
C ALA A 14 -8.78 10.55 2.73
N ARG A 15 -10.05 10.17 2.95
CA ARG A 15 -10.50 9.76 4.27
C ARG A 15 -9.84 8.44 4.58
N THR A 16 -8.77 8.52 5.36
CA THR A 16 -8.09 7.41 5.98
C THR A 16 -9.05 6.72 6.96
N GLY A 17 -9.88 5.86 6.43
CA GLY A 17 -10.73 4.96 7.20
C GLY A 17 -10.31 3.52 6.98
N TRP A 18 -10.66 2.66 7.87
CA TRP A 18 -10.43 1.22 7.90
C TRP A 18 -10.78 0.46 6.61
N HIS A 19 -11.43 1.10 5.68
CA HIS A 19 -12.01 0.47 4.49
C HIS A 19 -11.29 0.79 3.18
N GLY A 20 -10.23 1.58 3.20
CA GLY A 20 -9.59 2.04 1.97
C GLY A 20 -10.55 2.89 1.11
N ILE A 21 -10.00 3.59 0.17
CA ILE A 21 -10.79 4.36 -0.80
C ILE A 21 -11.36 3.35 -1.80
N MET A 22 -12.69 3.18 -1.79
CA MET A 22 -13.37 2.54 -2.91
C MET A 22 -13.32 3.53 -4.07
N ALA A 23 -12.72 3.13 -5.19
CA ALA A 23 -12.88 3.88 -6.42
C ALA A 23 -14.33 3.69 -6.87
N ASP A 24 -15.22 4.53 -6.38
CA ASP A 24 -16.53 4.67 -6.98
C ASP A 24 -16.30 5.16 -8.42
N PRO A 25 -16.99 4.59 -9.42
CA PRO A 25 -16.95 5.16 -10.76
C PRO A 25 -17.48 6.58 -10.65
N ALA A 26 -16.56 7.54 -10.63
CA ALA A 26 -16.94 8.92 -10.59
C ALA A 26 -17.79 9.19 -11.84
N SER A 27 -19.01 9.61 -11.63
CA SER A 27 -19.82 10.15 -12.70
C SER A 27 -19.16 11.45 -13.15
N LEU A 28 -18.34 11.38 -14.18
CA LEU A 28 -17.83 12.58 -14.84
C LEU A 28 -19.01 13.25 -15.55
N HIS A 29 -19.36 14.41 -15.09
CA HIS A 29 -20.28 15.29 -15.80
C HIS A 29 -19.44 16.23 -16.66
N ALA A 30 -19.55 16.11 -17.97
CA ALA A 30 -18.98 17.07 -18.89
C ALA A 30 -20.06 18.05 -19.33
N GLU A 31 -19.84 19.32 -19.05
CA GLU A 31 -20.69 20.41 -19.55
C GLU A 31 -20.01 21.08 -20.74
N VAL A 32 -20.63 20.99 -21.89
CA VAL A 32 -20.18 21.69 -23.11
C VAL A 32 -21.02 22.94 -23.32
N CYS A 33 -20.40 24.08 -23.13
CA CYS A 33 -21.04 25.36 -23.47
C CYS A 33 -20.74 25.77 -24.92
N LEU A 34 -21.76 25.85 -25.73
CA LEU A 34 -21.68 26.33 -27.12
C LEU A 34 -22.23 27.74 -27.20
N HIS A 35 -21.46 28.65 -27.79
CA HIS A 35 -21.92 30.02 -28.11
C HIS A 35 -22.09 30.13 -29.62
N VAL A 36 -23.33 30.27 -30.08
CA VAL A 36 -23.67 30.40 -31.48
C VAL A 36 -24.63 31.60 -31.67
N GLY A 37 -24.25 32.57 -32.50
CA GLY A 37 -25.09 33.71 -32.82
C GLY A 37 -25.55 34.57 -31.62
N GLY A 38 -24.73 34.67 -30.57
CA GLY A 38 -25.05 35.39 -29.34
C GLY A 38 -25.87 34.58 -28.32
N SER A 39 -26.28 33.36 -28.65
CA SER A 39 -26.99 32.45 -27.75
C SER A 39 -26.04 31.43 -27.12
N ARG A 40 -26.27 31.13 -25.85
CA ARG A 40 -25.53 30.11 -25.08
C ARG A 40 -26.36 28.83 -25.00
N PHE A 41 -25.79 27.74 -25.44
CA PHE A 41 -26.33 26.39 -25.31
C PHE A 41 -25.46 25.59 -24.35
N VAL A 42 -26.07 24.92 -23.39
CA VAL A 42 -25.39 24.04 -22.43
C VAL A 42 -25.82 22.62 -22.72
N LEU A 43 -24.87 21.79 -23.09
CA LEU A 43 -25.07 20.36 -23.27
C LEU A 43 -24.41 19.63 -22.11
N GLN A 44 -25.20 18.87 -21.34
CA GLN A 44 -24.67 17.96 -20.35
C GLN A 44 -24.43 16.61 -21.01
N LEU A 45 -23.19 16.18 -21.06
CA LEU A 45 -22.79 14.88 -21.56
C LEU A 45 -22.56 13.98 -20.34
N CYS A 46 -23.35 12.92 -20.24
CA CYS A 46 -23.07 11.80 -19.35
C CYS A 46 -22.34 10.74 -20.19
N PRO A 47 -21.02 10.69 -20.18
CA PRO A 47 -20.32 9.65 -20.94
C PRO A 47 -20.65 8.29 -20.37
N ASP A 48 -20.96 7.33 -21.21
CA ASP A 48 -21.09 5.91 -20.86
C ASP A 48 -19.75 5.29 -20.40
N MET A 49 -18.71 6.14 -20.31
CA MET A 49 -17.38 5.71 -19.92
C MET A 49 -17.24 5.77 -18.41
N VAL A 50 -16.90 4.63 -17.83
CA VAL A 50 -16.53 4.53 -16.41
C VAL A 50 -15.06 4.95 -16.29
N PHE A 51 -14.82 6.11 -15.72
CA PHE A 51 -13.48 6.53 -15.37
C PHE A 51 -13.18 6.04 -13.95
N SER A 52 -12.10 5.28 -13.79
CA SER A 52 -11.55 4.99 -12.46
C SER A 52 -10.42 5.98 -12.17
N THR A 53 -10.53 6.75 -11.11
CA THR A 53 -9.41 7.53 -10.60
C THR A 53 -8.45 6.59 -9.89
N LYS A 54 -7.18 6.65 -10.26
CA LYS A 54 -6.12 5.90 -9.57
C LYS A 54 -5.25 6.88 -8.78
N PRO A 55 -4.75 6.49 -7.60
CA PRO A 55 -3.69 7.23 -6.94
C PRO A 55 -2.49 7.41 -7.88
N ARG A 56 -1.78 8.52 -7.72
CA ARG A 56 -0.61 8.81 -8.54
C ARG A 56 0.51 7.82 -8.29
N GLN A 57 0.69 7.43 -7.02
CA GLN A 57 1.71 6.49 -6.60
C GLN A 57 1.04 5.19 -6.13
N THR A 58 1.34 4.08 -6.82
CA THR A 58 0.88 2.75 -6.44
C THR A 58 2.04 1.80 -6.24
N GLY A 59 1.88 0.88 -5.29
CA GLY A 59 2.92 -0.07 -4.92
C GLY A 59 2.61 -0.79 -3.61
N HIS A 60 3.56 -1.54 -3.10
CA HIS A 60 3.40 -2.26 -1.84
C HIS A 60 4.73 -2.39 -1.09
N ILE A 61 4.65 -2.62 0.22
CA ILE A 61 5.81 -2.90 1.08
C ILE A 61 5.91 -4.40 1.30
N THR A 62 7.14 -4.92 1.21
CA THR A 62 7.45 -6.32 1.51
C THR A 62 8.55 -6.37 2.58
N PRO A 63 8.40 -7.20 3.63
CA PRO A 63 7.20 -7.97 3.96
C PRO A 63 6.05 -7.08 4.45
N ALA A 64 4.81 -7.41 4.08
CA ALA A 64 3.64 -6.66 4.52
C ALA A 64 3.33 -6.88 6.02
N ARG A 65 3.79 -7.99 6.56
CA ARG A 65 3.66 -8.34 7.99
C ARG A 65 4.90 -9.05 8.47
N THR A 66 5.37 -8.71 9.66
CA THR A 66 6.57 -9.30 10.25
C THR A 66 6.39 -9.45 11.75
N LEU A 67 6.79 -10.59 12.28
CA LEU A 67 6.86 -10.88 13.70
C LEU A 67 8.33 -10.91 14.11
N LEU A 68 8.72 -10.09 15.08
CA LEU A 68 10.10 -9.95 15.53
C LEU A 68 10.18 -10.06 17.06
N ARG A 69 11.33 -10.50 17.54
CA ARG A 69 11.57 -10.65 18.96
C ARG A 69 12.26 -9.44 19.53
N LEU A 70 11.68 -8.88 20.58
CA LEU A 70 12.28 -7.82 21.34
C LEU A 70 13.61 -8.29 21.96
N GLY A 71 14.62 -7.43 21.93
CA GLY A 71 15.96 -7.73 22.48
C GLY A 71 16.85 -8.58 21.55
N LYS A 72 16.31 -9.29 20.56
CA LYS A 72 17.07 -10.00 19.54
C LYS A 72 17.16 -9.20 18.24
N ASP A 73 16.02 -8.68 17.80
CA ASP A 73 15.91 -7.98 16.55
C ASP A 73 15.97 -6.46 16.80
N THR A 74 16.90 -5.80 16.12
CA THR A 74 17.12 -4.34 16.23
C THR A 74 16.48 -3.55 15.10
N GLY A 75 15.92 -4.24 14.13
CA GLY A 75 15.30 -3.65 12.95
C GLY A 75 14.80 -4.70 11.98
N VAL A 76 14.21 -4.25 10.89
CA VAL A 76 13.66 -5.09 9.83
C VAL A 76 14.07 -4.58 8.46
N ASP A 77 14.43 -5.49 7.57
CA ASP A 77 14.69 -5.17 6.17
C ASP A 77 13.36 -5.14 5.41
N ILE A 78 13.14 -4.08 4.68
CA ILE A 78 11.92 -3.87 3.90
C ILE A 78 12.25 -3.46 2.48
N GLN A 79 11.32 -3.72 1.59
CA GLN A 79 11.38 -3.28 0.21
C GLN A 79 10.05 -2.64 -0.17
N LEU A 80 10.12 -1.42 -0.69
CA LEU A 80 9.01 -0.76 -1.36
C LEU A 80 9.08 -1.13 -2.85
N LEU A 81 8.07 -1.80 -3.34
CA LEU A 81 7.90 -2.15 -4.75
C LEU A 81 6.83 -1.23 -5.36
N ALA A 82 7.22 -0.39 -6.30
CA ALA A 82 6.30 0.46 -7.04
C ALA A 82 5.76 -0.28 -8.28
N ASP A 83 4.51 0.00 -8.63
CA ASP A 83 3.87 -0.59 -9.81
C ASP A 83 4.35 0.06 -11.12
N ALA A 84 5.02 1.21 -11.04
CA ALA A 84 5.61 1.91 -12.16
C ALA A 84 7.10 2.19 -11.92
N GLU A 85 7.83 2.42 -12.99
CA GLU A 85 9.24 2.77 -12.93
C GLU A 85 9.43 4.09 -12.19
N LEU A 86 10.31 4.08 -11.18
CA LEU A 86 10.63 5.24 -10.37
C LEU A 86 11.77 6.04 -11.01
N PRO A 87 11.67 7.38 -11.03
CA PRO A 87 12.79 8.22 -11.41
C PRO A 87 14.00 7.98 -10.51
N ALA A 88 15.20 8.08 -11.05
CA ALA A 88 16.44 7.93 -10.26
C ALA A 88 16.57 8.94 -9.10
N SER A 89 15.83 10.05 -9.18
CA SER A 89 15.82 11.12 -8.17
C SER A 89 14.68 11.01 -7.16
N VAL A 90 13.86 9.93 -7.20
CA VAL A 90 12.73 9.78 -6.28
C VAL A 90 13.22 9.67 -4.84
N ASP A 91 12.60 10.45 -3.97
CA ASP A 91 12.84 10.41 -2.53
C ASP A 91 11.84 9.46 -1.87
N ALA A 92 12.29 8.25 -1.57
CA ALA A 92 11.50 7.24 -0.89
C ALA A 92 11.63 7.40 0.62
N ARG A 93 10.52 7.65 1.28
CA ARG A 93 10.43 7.83 2.73
C ARG A 93 9.41 6.90 3.33
N LEU A 94 9.56 6.67 4.63
CA LEU A 94 8.61 5.95 5.44
C LEU A 94 8.09 6.85 6.56
N THR A 95 6.80 6.79 6.80
CA THR A 95 6.23 7.29 8.05
C THR A 95 6.45 6.22 9.11
N LEU A 96 7.28 6.52 10.09
CA LEU A 96 7.75 5.60 11.12
C LEU A 96 7.21 6.03 12.50
N PRO A 97 7.15 5.10 13.46
CA PRO A 97 7.01 5.44 14.87
C PRO A 97 8.16 6.34 15.38
N ASP A 98 7.92 7.05 16.48
CA ASP A 98 8.87 7.99 17.04
C ASP A 98 10.23 7.32 17.33
N GLY A 99 11.28 7.99 16.89
CA GLY A 99 12.67 7.56 17.10
C GLY A 99 13.14 6.42 16.21
N TRP A 100 12.27 5.80 15.41
CA TRP A 100 12.69 4.81 14.42
C TRP A 100 13.34 5.50 13.22
N GLN A 101 14.26 4.80 12.56
CA GLN A 101 15.00 5.34 11.42
C GLN A 101 14.96 4.38 10.25
N PHE A 102 14.75 4.93 9.05
CA PHE A 102 14.88 4.19 7.81
C PHE A 102 16.20 4.54 7.12
N GLN A 103 16.96 3.52 6.82
CA GLN A 103 18.20 3.63 6.06
C GLN A 103 17.98 2.95 4.71
N ALA A 104 17.76 3.77 3.68
CA ALA A 104 17.63 3.27 2.31
C ALA A 104 18.94 2.69 1.82
N THR A 105 18.88 1.58 1.11
CA THR A 105 20.01 0.99 0.38
C THR A 105 19.85 1.37 -1.08
N PRO A 106 20.86 1.93 -1.73
CA PRO A 106 20.80 2.22 -3.16
C PRO A 106 20.43 0.97 -3.94
N THR A 107 19.37 1.01 -4.70
CA THR A 107 18.89 -0.12 -5.50
C THR A 107 19.13 0.19 -6.97
N ALA A 108 19.65 -0.78 -7.71
CA ALA A 108 19.89 -0.65 -9.15
C ALA A 108 18.60 -0.75 -10.00
N SER A 109 17.48 -1.08 -9.41
CA SER A 109 16.22 -1.29 -10.10
C SER A 109 15.31 -0.07 -9.99
N GLY A 110 14.81 0.42 -11.11
CA GLY A 110 13.91 1.58 -11.19
C GLY A 110 12.51 1.37 -10.58
N THR A 111 12.16 0.18 -10.07
CA THR A 111 10.85 -0.10 -9.49
C THR A 111 10.88 -0.44 -8.01
N ALA A 112 12.06 -0.57 -7.41
CA ALA A 112 12.19 -1.01 -6.03
C ALA A 112 13.12 -0.09 -5.23
N VAL A 113 12.73 0.18 -3.99
CA VAL A 113 13.59 0.81 -2.99
C VAL A 113 13.69 -0.12 -1.79
N SER A 114 14.88 -0.58 -1.51
CA SER A 114 15.18 -1.43 -0.35
C SER A 114 15.80 -0.63 0.76
N GLY A 115 15.65 -1.08 1.99
CA GLY A 115 16.30 -0.47 3.14
C GLY A 115 15.99 -1.19 4.44
N ARG A 116 16.62 -0.71 5.49
CA ARG A 116 16.44 -1.23 6.84
C ARG A 116 15.75 -0.20 7.73
N VAL A 117 14.71 -0.63 8.39
CA VAL A 117 14.07 0.12 9.47
C VAL A 117 14.73 -0.29 10.78
N ASN A 118 15.41 0.63 11.44
CA ASN A 118 16.02 0.43 12.75
C ASN A 118 15.09 0.94 13.84
N PHE A 119 14.92 0.14 14.90
CA PHE A 119 14.06 0.48 16.01
C PHE A 119 14.76 1.47 16.96
N ALA A 120 13.98 2.33 17.59
CA ALA A 120 14.50 3.21 18.63
C ALA A 120 14.94 2.41 19.87
N ALA A 121 15.93 2.91 20.57
CA ALA A 121 16.29 2.37 21.88
C ALA A 121 15.09 2.49 22.84
N GLY A 122 14.78 1.38 23.52
CA GLY A 122 13.64 1.34 24.45
C GLY A 122 12.29 1.08 23.78
N THR A 123 12.25 0.74 22.48
CA THR A 123 11.02 0.26 21.83
C THR A 123 10.49 -0.95 22.61
N GLY A 124 9.24 -0.88 23.05
CA GLY A 124 8.55 -1.95 23.78
C GLY A 124 7.87 -2.97 22.87
N PRO A 125 7.29 -4.04 23.43
CA PRO A 125 6.45 -4.95 22.69
C PRO A 125 5.18 -4.24 22.22
N GLY A 126 4.69 -4.61 21.02
CA GLY A 126 3.49 -3.97 20.45
C GLY A 126 3.34 -4.20 18.96
N HIS A 127 2.29 -3.59 18.43
CA HIS A 127 2.02 -3.57 17.00
C HIS A 127 2.34 -2.19 16.44
N TYR A 128 3.24 -2.15 15.48
CA TYR A 128 3.70 -0.94 14.84
C TYR A 128 3.35 -1.00 13.36
N ARG A 129 2.88 0.12 12.82
CA ARG A 129 2.56 0.22 11.41
C ARG A 129 3.39 1.32 10.77
N ILE A 130 4.01 1.01 9.66
CA ILE A 130 4.79 1.93 8.85
C ILE A 130 4.11 2.13 7.50
N TYR A 131 4.23 3.33 6.94
CA TYR A 131 3.60 3.70 5.67
C TYR A 131 4.63 4.22 4.70
N ALA A 132 4.46 3.88 3.41
CA ALA A 132 5.33 4.36 2.34
C ALA A 132 4.88 5.71 1.79
N LYS A 133 5.88 6.53 1.46
CA LYS A 133 5.76 7.78 0.72
C LYS A 133 6.82 7.85 -0.37
N LEU A 134 6.48 8.46 -1.49
CA LEU A 134 7.40 8.83 -2.57
C LEU A 134 7.22 10.32 -2.84
N ASP A 135 8.30 11.09 -2.78
CA ASP A 135 8.28 12.56 -2.91
C ASP A 135 7.21 13.22 -2.00
N ASP A 136 7.14 12.77 -0.74
CA ASP A 136 6.15 13.16 0.28
C ASP A 136 4.69 12.76 -0.02
N GLU A 137 4.39 12.18 -1.19
CA GLU A 137 3.06 11.65 -1.50
C GLU A 137 2.88 10.22 -0.98
N PRO A 138 1.71 9.86 -0.42
CA PRO A 138 1.46 8.49 0.03
C PRO A 138 1.41 7.51 -1.14
N VAL A 139 2.01 6.34 -0.94
CA VAL A 139 1.90 5.22 -1.86
C VAL A 139 0.68 4.37 -1.50
N TYR A 140 -0.05 3.89 -2.49
CA TYR A 140 -1.24 3.06 -2.30
C TYR A 140 -1.07 1.67 -2.88
N THR A 141 -1.50 0.68 -2.13
CA THR A 141 -1.64 -0.69 -2.62
C THR A 141 -2.98 -0.86 -3.31
N THR A 142 -2.96 -1.44 -4.49
CA THR A 142 -4.16 -1.73 -5.29
C THR A 142 -4.65 -3.14 -5.00
N GLN A 143 -5.91 -3.28 -4.65
CA GLN A 143 -6.57 -4.56 -4.49
C GLN A 143 -7.78 -4.63 -5.42
N GLU A 144 -7.79 -5.61 -6.31
CA GLU A 144 -8.94 -5.89 -7.16
C GLU A 144 -9.86 -6.92 -6.49
N LEU A 145 -11.13 -6.57 -6.39
CA LEU A 145 -12.20 -7.45 -5.93
C LEU A 145 -13.01 -7.86 -7.16
N ALA A 146 -12.84 -9.11 -7.57
CA ALA A 146 -13.53 -9.66 -8.72
C ALA A 146 -14.21 -10.99 -8.33
N TYR A 147 -15.52 -10.96 -8.16
CA TYR A 147 -16.33 -12.16 -7.95
C TYR A 147 -17.29 -12.31 -9.13
N ALA A 148 -17.67 -13.55 -9.45
CA ALA A 148 -18.50 -13.84 -10.62
C ALA A 148 -19.88 -13.13 -10.61
N HIS A 149 -20.37 -12.77 -9.43
CA HIS A 149 -21.71 -12.22 -9.22
C HIS A 149 -21.74 -10.75 -8.85
N ILE A 150 -20.57 -10.11 -8.75
CA ILE A 150 -20.47 -8.67 -8.46
C ILE A 150 -19.63 -7.96 -9.51
N ARG A 151 -19.91 -6.68 -9.71
CA ARG A 151 -19.09 -5.85 -10.56
C ARG A 151 -17.68 -5.77 -10.01
N ARG A 152 -16.68 -5.90 -10.88
CA ARG A 152 -15.27 -5.71 -10.53
C ARG A 152 -15.06 -4.35 -9.86
N GLN A 153 -14.44 -4.35 -8.70
CA GLN A 153 -14.15 -3.16 -7.92
C GLN A 153 -12.64 -3.08 -7.65
N THR A 154 -12.13 -1.88 -7.64
CA THR A 154 -10.74 -1.61 -7.26
C THR A 154 -10.73 -0.86 -5.94
N ARG A 155 -9.99 -1.37 -4.98
CA ARG A 155 -9.80 -0.75 -3.67
C ARG A 155 -8.36 -0.26 -3.56
N PHE A 156 -8.20 0.94 -3.03
CA PHE A 156 -6.89 1.50 -2.71
C PHE A 156 -6.76 1.62 -1.18
N ALA A 157 -5.65 1.12 -0.65
CA ALA A 157 -5.27 1.29 0.75
C ALA A 157 -3.85 1.84 0.79
N GLN A 158 -3.52 2.68 1.75
CA GLN A 158 -2.15 3.17 1.87
C GLN A 158 -1.19 2.00 2.05
N ALA A 159 -0.11 1.97 1.28
CA ALA A 159 0.91 0.92 1.35
C ALA A 159 1.55 0.95 2.74
N ALA A 160 1.40 -0.14 3.46
CA ALA A 160 1.85 -0.26 4.84
C ALA A 160 2.49 -1.62 5.11
N ALA A 161 3.37 -1.66 6.11
CA ALA A 161 3.83 -2.89 6.72
C ALA A 161 3.48 -2.90 8.21
N ASP A 162 2.98 -4.02 8.69
CA ASP A 162 2.66 -4.27 10.09
C ASP A 162 3.82 -5.05 10.75
N ILE A 163 4.39 -4.49 11.81
CA ILE A 163 5.48 -5.07 12.56
C ILE A 163 4.97 -5.39 13.96
N ALA A 164 4.94 -6.66 14.32
CA ALA A 164 4.64 -7.10 15.67
C ALA A 164 5.95 -7.39 16.41
N LEU A 165 6.25 -6.62 17.45
CA LEU A 165 7.35 -6.87 18.38
C LEU A 165 6.81 -7.62 19.59
N VAL A 166 7.36 -8.80 19.84
CA VAL A 166 6.92 -9.65 20.93
C VAL A 166 8.07 -9.90 21.91
N ASP A 167 7.74 -9.83 23.20
CA ASP A 167 8.64 -10.21 24.27
C ASP A 167 8.40 -11.71 24.60
N THR A 168 9.18 -12.56 23.96
CA THR A 168 9.05 -14.02 24.10
C THR A 168 10.42 -14.69 24.04
N ALA A 169 10.54 -15.83 24.71
CA ALA A 169 11.75 -16.64 24.69
C ALA A 169 12.16 -17.15 23.30
N GLY A 170 11.24 -17.09 22.33
CA GLY A 170 11.45 -17.62 20.99
C GLY A 170 11.36 -19.13 20.93
N LEU A 171 11.53 -19.66 19.72
CA LEU A 171 11.43 -21.07 19.41
C LEU A 171 12.77 -21.64 18.90
N ASP A 172 13.88 -20.99 19.25
CA ASP A 172 15.21 -21.40 18.82
C ASP A 172 15.50 -22.83 19.29
N GLY A 173 16.00 -23.66 18.38
CA GLY A 173 16.31 -25.07 18.65
C GLY A 173 15.12 -26.03 18.55
N LEU A 174 13.90 -25.54 18.40
CA LEU A 174 12.74 -26.39 18.15
C LEU A 174 12.63 -26.74 16.66
N THR A 175 12.31 -28.03 16.42
CA THR A 175 11.90 -28.48 15.07
C THR A 175 10.40 -28.74 15.10
N ILE A 176 9.65 -28.04 14.22
CA ILE A 176 8.19 -28.13 14.15
C ILE A 176 7.81 -28.75 12.81
N GLY A 177 7.14 -29.92 12.87
CA GLY A 177 6.48 -30.49 11.71
C GLY A 177 5.16 -29.73 11.44
N TRP A 178 4.86 -29.41 10.18
CA TRP A 178 3.63 -28.76 9.81
C TRP A 178 3.03 -29.38 8.55
N ILE A 179 1.70 -29.36 8.49
CA ILE A 179 0.92 -29.80 7.33
C ILE A 179 0.26 -28.57 6.73
N ASP A 180 0.46 -28.37 5.43
CA ASP A 180 -0.11 -27.21 4.73
C ASP A 180 -1.62 -27.37 4.54
N GLY A 181 -2.38 -26.56 5.28
CA GLY A 181 -3.83 -26.46 5.11
C GLY A 181 -4.26 -25.44 4.04
N GLY A 182 -3.31 -24.79 3.36
CA GLY A 182 -3.54 -23.83 2.25
C GLY A 182 -4.03 -22.43 2.67
N VAL A 183 -4.40 -22.21 3.93
CA VAL A 183 -4.92 -20.92 4.43
C VAL A 183 -4.21 -20.41 5.67
N ASP A 184 -3.44 -21.25 6.36
CA ASP A 184 -2.79 -20.94 7.61
C ASP A 184 -1.34 -20.47 7.37
N GLN A 185 -0.93 -19.40 8.05
CA GLN A 185 0.43 -18.87 8.03
C GLN A 185 1.17 -19.08 9.35
N ALA A 186 0.67 -19.93 10.26
CA ALA A 186 1.28 -20.17 11.57
C ALA A 186 2.72 -20.68 11.46
N HIS A 187 3.01 -21.49 10.46
CA HIS A 187 4.36 -21.96 10.15
C HIS A 187 5.32 -20.80 9.86
N HIS A 188 4.87 -19.79 9.12
CA HIS A 188 5.67 -18.61 8.82
C HIS A 188 6.04 -17.84 10.11
N TRP A 189 5.08 -17.66 11.01
CA TRP A 189 5.33 -17.01 12.31
C TRP A 189 6.25 -17.80 13.21
N ALA A 190 6.09 -19.13 13.24
CA ALA A 190 6.97 -20.02 13.99
C ALA A 190 8.43 -19.92 13.49
N SER A 191 8.64 -19.84 12.18
CA SER A 191 9.96 -19.61 11.58
C SER A 191 10.56 -18.27 12.01
N GLN A 192 9.79 -17.20 12.00
CA GLN A 192 10.26 -15.88 12.44
C GLN A 192 10.64 -15.87 13.92
N LEU A 193 9.98 -16.68 14.75
CA LEU A 193 10.33 -16.89 16.15
C LEU A 193 11.55 -17.81 16.35
N GLY A 194 12.14 -18.34 15.29
CA GLY A 194 13.38 -19.11 15.33
C GLY A 194 13.21 -20.63 15.23
N ALA A 195 12.00 -21.15 15.01
CA ALA A 195 11.78 -22.57 14.81
C ALA A 195 12.34 -23.07 13.46
N LYS A 196 12.87 -24.27 13.45
CA LYS A 196 13.15 -25.02 12.22
C LYS A 196 11.86 -25.71 11.76
N LEU A 197 11.41 -25.44 10.54
CA LEU A 197 10.19 -26.02 9.98
C LEU A 197 10.52 -27.24 9.14
N VAL A 198 9.69 -28.27 9.26
CA VAL A 198 9.71 -29.47 8.40
C VAL A 198 8.28 -29.68 7.90
N GLN A 199 8.08 -29.54 6.60
CA GLN A 199 6.79 -29.86 5.99
C GLN A 199 6.58 -31.38 6.03
N LEU A 200 5.41 -31.79 6.45
CA LEU A 200 4.96 -33.18 6.46
C LEU A 200 3.96 -33.38 5.32
N ASP A 201 4.08 -34.50 4.62
CA ASP A 201 3.18 -34.90 3.52
C ASP A 201 1.89 -35.54 4.07
#